data_6fdad479b607326f91617ad17a4014b4
#
_entry.id   6fdad479b607326f91617ad17a4014b4
#
_cell.length_a   1.000
_cell.length_b   1.000
_cell.length_c   1.000
_cell.angle_alpha   90.00
_cell.angle_beta   90.00
_cell.angle_gamma   90.00
#
_symmetry.space_group_name_H-M   'P 1'
#
loop_
_entity.id
_entity.type
_entity.pdbx_description
1 polymer ?
#
loop_
_entity_poly.entity_id
_entity_poly.type
_entity_poly.pdbx_seq_one_letter_code
_entity_poly.pdbx_strand_id
1 'polypeptide(L)'
;MNTGEEIFVLKTEEELDFLASETLKARYLREGEKDWKDVCERVAKAVALTEEEYLDFKDLMVRKIFLPSSPTLMNAGTEFGQLAACFVIPVEDGVEEIFSSIKTAALTQKTGGGTGFDFSKIRPEGFTISCGNDGTSGPVAVMKLFNEATEIVKQFGRRRGANMGILDVSHNDILSFIRAKHVEGELSNFNLSVMVPDAFMELVEANKVDEVWNRQTGMTVGNIFSEIVEGIWKNGEPGILFYDRINRDNFTPALGNISATNPCGEEPLLPFEACNLGSINLSLFVTDRKVNWDFLREVAGKAIRFLDYEIDENIYPVPEIEAATKRTRKVGLGVMGLHDMLLKLGLPYDSQEALKLAEKLMEQITWASIRESRKLATEKGSFPEYEDSSWELPMRNAALTAVAPTGTISILAGCSAGIEPVFSWVYRRTQTVGREFMLVHPFFKAYFKPKLSEADYEWLLEHVYKYGTLQDVENSELVSEEDKQLFRSALDIDWKAHIDMQASFQRHCHAGISKTINMPGSARKEDIKQALVYAWKQGLKGLTIYRTGSRQHVVLSLQKFKN
;
A
#
# COMPACT_ATOMS: atom_id res chain seq x y z
N MET A 1 -19.52 -23.46 -37.07
CA MET A 1 -18.37 -22.78 -37.64
C MET A 1 -17.44 -22.54 -36.46
N ASN A 2 -16.37 -23.35 -36.39
CA ASN A 2 -15.38 -23.27 -35.33
C ASN A 2 -14.52 -22.01 -35.56
N THR A 3 -14.69 -21.00 -34.73
CA THR A 3 -13.66 -19.97 -34.57
C THR A 3 -12.70 -20.47 -33.50
N GLY A 4 -11.69 -21.22 -33.95
CA GLY A 4 -10.55 -21.56 -33.12
C GLY A 4 -9.77 -20.29 -32.80
N GLU A 5 -10.02 -19.70 -31.64
CA GLU A 5 -9.09 -18.71 -31.07
C GLU A 5 -7.83 -19.49 -30.65
N GLU A 6 -6.75 -19.31 -31.41
CA GLU A 6 -5.44 -19.79 -31.02
C GLU A 6 -5.05 -19.11 -29.69
N ILE A 7 -5.10 -19.89 -28.61
CA ILE A 7 -4.58 -19.46 -27.32
C ILE A 7 -3.06 -19.51 -27.39
N PHE A 8 -2.40 -18.36 -27.59
CA PHE A 8 -0.96 -18.26 -27.50
C PHE A 8 -0.53 -18.36 -26.02
N VAL A 9 0.03 -19.53 -25.65
CA VAL A 9 0.75 -19.68 -24.37
C VAL A 9 2.14 -19.11 -24.55
N LEU A 10 2.37 -17.85 -24.13
CA LEU A 10 3.70 -17.26 -24.13
C LEU A 10 4.59 -17.97 -23.09
N LYS A 11 5.89 -18.10 -23.37
CA LYS A 11 6.86 -18.67 -22.42
C LYS A 11 7.09 -17.70 -21.24
N THR A 12 7.07 -18.17 -20.02
CA THR A 12 6.92 -17.40 -18.77
C THR A 12 8.03 -16.39 -18.44
N GLU A 13 9.27 -16.65 -18.81
CA GLU A 13 10.36 -15.67 -18.61
C GLU A 13 10.22 -14.48 -19.57
N GLU A 14 9.78 -14.75 -20.81
CA GLU A 14 9.47 -13.71 -21.80
C GLU A 14 8.21 -12.91 -21.42
N GLU A 15 7.25 -13.51 -20.69
CA GLU A 15 6.01 -12.84 -20.29
C GLU A 15 6.20 -11.83 -19.16
N LEU A 16 6.96 -12.17 -18.12
CA LEU A 16 7.31 -11.23 -17.06
C LEU A 16 8.20 -10.11 -17.62
N ASP A 17 9.15 -10.46 -18.49
CA ASP A 17 9.94 -9.46 -19.21
C ASP A 17 9.07 -8.62 -20.13
N PHE A 18 8.04 -9.18 -20.74
CA PHE A 18 7.10 -8.43 -21.57
C PHE A 18 6.28 -7.43 -20.73
N LEU A 19 5.64 -7.86 -19.64
CA LEU A 19 4.87 -6.97 -18.76
C LEU A 19 5.75 -5.90 -18.12
N ALA A 20 6.94 -6.27 -17.68
CA ALA A 20 7.93 -5.34 -17.17
C ALA A 20 8.36 -4.35 -18.26
N SER A 21 8.61 -4.83 -19.50
CA SER A 21 8.99 -4.00 -20.65
C SER A 21 7.89 -3.02 -21.02
N GLU A 22 6.64 -3.45 -21.12
CA GLU A 22 5.50 -2.57 -21.42
C GLU A 22 5.27 -1.54 -20.30
N THR A 23 5.42 -1.97 -19.03
CA THR A 23 5.33 -1.08 -17.87
C THR A 23 6.46 -0.04 -17.90
N LEU A 24 7.68 -0.48 -18.21
CA LEU A 24 8.87 0.36 -18.34
C LEU A 24 8.64 1.44 -19.41
N LYS A 25 8.25 1.04 -20.63
CA LYS A 25 7.98 1.94 -21.75
C LYS A 25 6.86 2.93 -21.45
N ALA A 26 5.76 2.45 -20.88
CA ALA A 26 4.58 3.26 -20.63
C ALA A 26 4.77 4.31 -19.53
N ARG A 27 5.66 4.08 -18.56
CA ARG A 27 5.73 4.91 -17.35
C ARG A 27 7.09 5.54 -17.07
N TYR A 28 8.19 4.82 -17.29
CA TYR A 28 9.48 5.18 -16.70
C TYR A 28 10.52 5.69 -17.68
N LEU A 29 10.51 5.22 -18.94
CA LEU A 29 11.43 5.70 -19.95
C LEU A 29 11.23 7.18 -20.25
N ARG A 30 12.33 7.92 -20.33
CA ARG A 30 12.42 9.31 -20.77
C ARG A 30 12.98 9.38 -22.19
N GLU A 31 12.90 10.56 -22.79
CA GLU A 31 13.47 10.79 -24.11
C GLU A 31 14.98 10.47 -24.11
N GLY A 32 15.41 9.63 -25.05
CA GLY A 32 16.78 9.14 -25.15
C GLY A 32 17.09 7.85 -24.39
N GLU A 33 16.25 7.43 -23.43
CA GLU A 33 16.41 6.16 -22.70
C GLU A 33 15.84 4.98 -23.49
N LYS A 34 16.52 3.84 -23.44
CA LYS A 34 16.19 2.64 -24.22
C LYS A 34 15.71 1.48 -23.36
N ASP A 35 16.27 1.34 -22.16
CA ASP A 35 16.07 0.17 -21.32
C ASP A 35 16.06 0.52 -19.81
N TRP A 36 15.92 -0.51 -19.00
CA TRP A 36 15.90 -0.40 -17.54
C TRP A 36 17.20 0.16 -16.96
N LYS A 37 18.34 -0.16 -17.58
CA LYS A 37 19.65 0.30 -17.11
C LYS A 37 19.81 1.81 -17.25
N ASP A 38 19.29 2.40 -18.33
CA ASP A 38 19.31 3.85 -18.55
C ASP A 38 18.52 4.58 -17.45
N VAL A 39 17.34 4.05 -17.08
CA VAL A 39 16.54 4.58 -15.94
C VAL A 39 17.32 4.49 -14.64
N CYS A 40 17.95 3.34 -14.34
CA CYS A 40 18.75 3.16 -13.14
C CYS A 40 19.94 4.12 -13.09
N GLU A 41 20.62 4.35 -14.21
CA GLU A 41 21.72 5.31 -14.31
C GLU A 41 21.27 6.75 -14.04
N ARG A 42 20.16 7.18 -14.63
CA ARG A 42 19.60 8.50 -14.36
C ARG A 42 19.24 8.69 -12.91
N VAL A 43 18.52 7.73 -12.33
CA VAL A 43 18.06 7.80 -10.93
C VAL A 43 19.25 7.78 -9.97
N ALA A 44 20.19 6.85 -10.14
CA ALA A 44 21.37 6.77 -9.28
C ALA A 44 22.22 8.05 -9.36
N LYS A 45 22.39 8.60 -10.56
CA LYS A 45 23.16 9.84 -10.77
C LYS A 45 22.48 11.05 -10.13
N ALA A 46 21.15 11.07 -10.08
CA ALA A 46 20.40 12.17 -9.49
C ALA A 46 20.45 12.18 -7.96
N VAL A 47 20.65 11.01 -7.31
CA VAL A 47 20.53 10.87 -5.86
C VAL A 47 21.91 10.70 -5.18
N ALA A 48 22.86 10.04 -5.84
CA ALA A 48 24.17 9.76 -5.25
C ALA A 48 25.04 11.03 -5.10
N LEU A 49 25.78 11.12 -4.01
CA LEU A 49 26.71 12.23 -3.72
C LEU A 49 28.17 11.86 -4.05
N THR A 50 28.48 10.56 -4.14
CA THR A 50 29.82 10.05 -4.45
C THR A 50 29.74 9.00 -5.56
N GLU A 51 30.87 8.73 -6.22
CA GLU A 51 30.96 7.68 -7.25
C GLU A 51 30.68 6.28 -6.68
N GLU A 52 31.11 6.00 -5.45
CA GLU A 52 30.86 4.73 -4.78
C GLU A 52 29.35 4.54 -4.56
N GLU A 53 28.65 5.54 -4.05
CA GLU A 53 27.20 5.52 -3.85
C GLU A 53 26.44 5.40 -5.18
N TYR A 54 26.92 6.08 -6.23
CA TYR A 54 26.33 5.94 -7.56
C TYR A 54 26.40 4.50 -8.08
N LEU A 55 27.56 3.84 -7.94
CA LEU A 55 27.73 2.46 -8.35
C LEU A 55 26.86 1.52 -7.51
N ASP A 56 26.80 1.70 -6.21
CA ASP A 56 25.97 0.93 -5.28
C ASP A 56 24.48 1.06 -5.60
N PHE A 57 23.99 2.29 -5.69
CA PHE A 57 22.56 2.54 -5.97
C PHE A 57 22.14 2.01 -7.34
N LYS A 58 22.99 2.20 -8.35
CA LYS A 58 22.77 1.66 -9.69
C LYS A 58 22.73 0.13 -9.67
N ASP A 59 23.69 -0.54 -9.03
CA ASP A 59 23.73 -2.02 -8.96
C ASP A 59 22.47 -2.58 -8.27
N LEU A 60 22.07 -2.01 -7.15
CA LEU A 60 20.86 -2.42 -6.44
C LEU A 60 19.61 -2.33 -7.31
N MET A 61 19.45 -1.25 -8.08
CA MET A 61 18.29 -1.06 -8.96
C MET A 61 18.38 -1.93 -10.22
N VAL A 62 19.53 -2.00 -10.89
CA VAL A 62 19.71 -2.81 -12.11
C VAL A 62 19.41 -4.28 -11.80
N ARG A 63 19.88 -4.80 -10.67
CA ARG A 63 19.63 -6.16 -10.20
C ARG A 63 18.25 -6.33 -9.54
N LYS A 64 17.45 -5.26 -9.45
CA LYS A 64 16.10 -5.27 -8.85
C LYS A 64 16.08 -5.74 -7.39
N ILE A 65 17.17 -5.55 -6.67
CA ILE A 65 17.32 -5.91 -5.25
C ILE A 65 16.58 -4.90 -4.36
N PHE A 66 16.71 -3.60 -4.70
CA PHE A 66 15.98 -2.50 -4.12
C PHE A 66 15.46 -1.62 -5.24
N LEU A 67 14.18 -1.23 -5.16
CA LEU A 67 13.58 -0.26 -6.07
C LEU A 67 12.95 0.88 -5.27
N PRO A 68 13.27 2.14 -5.60
CA PRO A 68 12.53 3.27 -5.07
C PRO A 68 11.12 3.32 -5.65
N SER A 69 10.29 4.18 -5.10
CA SER A 69 8.91 4.34 -5.53
C SER A 69 8.77 4.83 -6.97
N SER A 70 7.59 4.63 -7.57
CA SER A 70 7.33 5.06 -8.95
C SER A 70 7.61 6.55 -9.18
N PRO A 71 7.25 7.50 -8.30
CA PRO A 71 7.62 8.91 -8.50
C PRO A 71 9.12 9.13 -8.64
N THR A 72 9.95 8.49 -7.82
CA THR A 72 11.41 8.56 -7.96
C THR A 72 11.88 8.04 -9.31
N LEU A 73 11.46 6.83 -9.70
CA LEU A 73 11.81 6.23 -11.00
C LEU A 73 11.35 7.09 -12.19
N MET A 74 10.26 7.82 -12.02
CA MET A 74 9.72 8.71 -13.05
C MET A 74 10.44 10.06 -13.11
N ASN A 75 10.77 10.66 -12.00
CA ASN A 75 11.07 12.09 -11.92
C ASN A 75 12.52 12.42 -11.51
N ALA A 76 13.29 11.47 -10.91
CA ALA A 76 14.67 11.73 -10.54
C ALA A 76 15.49 12.12 -11.79
N GLY A 77 16.26 13.20 -11.67
CA GLY A 77 17.06 13.74 -12.77
C GLY A 77 16.26 14.39 -13.89
N THR A 78 14.99 14.77 -13.66
CA THR A 78 14.14 15.50 -14.60
C THR A 78 13.71 16.85 -14.03
N GLU A 79 13.15 17.72 -14.87
CA GLU A 79 12.62 19.04 -14.45
C GLU A 79 11.46 18.95 -13.44
N PHE A 80 10.74 17.83 -13.40
CA PHE A 80 9.64 17.63 -12.45
C PHE A 80 10.14 17.40 -11.04
N GLY A 81 11.23 16.64 -10.86
CA GLY A 81 11.99 16.43 -9.65
C GLY A 81 11.24 16.02 -8.38
N GLN A 82 9.92 15.81 -8.40
CA GLN A 82 9.18 15.30 -7.25
C GLN A 82 9.43 13.81 -7.09
N LEU A 83 10.15 13.42 -6.03
CA LEU A 83 10.55 12.05 -5.74
C LEU A 83 9.62 11.41 -4.71
N ALA A 84 9.09 12.21 -3.78
CA ALA A 84 8.17 11.75 -2.74
C ALA A 84 6.86 11.20 -3.34
N ALA A 85 6.38 10.10 -2.75
CA ALA A 85 5.19 9.38 -3.21
C ALA A 85 3.93 9.74 -2.42
N CYS A 86 4.08 10.04 -1.12
CA CYS A 86 3.02 10.15 -0.12
C CYS A 86 3.02 11.53 0.52
N PHE A 87 1.83 12.12 0.63
CA PHE A 87 1.66 13.48 1.16
C PHE A 87 0.41 13.54 2.02
N VAL A 88 0.48 14.27 3.13
CA VAL A 88 -0.70 14.67 3.92
C VAL A 88 -0.86 16.18 3.84
N ILE A 89 -2.03 16.62 3.40
CA ILE A 89 -2.37 18.03 3.24
C ILE A 89 -3.51 18.35 4.22
N PRO A 90 -3.35 19.34 5.12
CA PRO A 90 -4.40 19.72 6.06
C PRO A 90 -5.59 20.34 5.34
N VAL A 91 -6.79 20.13 5.90
CA VAL A 91 -8.03 20.78 5.45
C VAL A 91 -8.63 21.49 6.65
N GLU A 92 -8.61 22.82 6.61
CA GLU A 92 -9.22 23.68 7.62
C GLU A 92 -10.60 24.14 7.17
N ASP A 93 -11.47 24.53 8.14
CA ASP A 93 -12.86 24.89 7.90
C ASP A 93 -13.04 26.36 7.47
N GLY A 94 -12.55 26.68 6.29
CA GLY A 94 -12.66 27.98 5.66
C GLY A 94 -12.62 27.86 4.15
N VAL A 95 -13.29 28.79 3.44
CA VAL A 95 -13.34 28.75 1.97
C VAL A 95 -11.94 28.91 1.37
N GLU A 96 -11.14 29.85 1.86
CA GLU A 96 -9.79 30.10 1.39
C GLU A 96 -8.88 28.90 1.65
N GLU A 97 -8.96 28.30 2.85
CA GLU A 97 -8.18 27.16 3.30
C GLU A 97 -8.54 25.90 2.48
N ILE A 98 -9.82 25.64 2.23
CA ILE A 98 -10.29 24.53 1.40
C ILE A 98 -9.73 24.64 -0.02
N PHE A 99 -9.84 25.81 -0.67
CA PHE A 99 -9.33 25.99 -2.02
C PHE A 99 -7.79 25.98 -2.08
N SER A 100 -7.11 26.48 -1.04
CA SER A 100 -5.65 26.36 -0.90
C SER A 100 -5.21 24.89 -0.82
N SER A 101 -5.92 24.06 -0.05
CA SER A 101 -5.67 22.62 0.05
C SER A 101 -5.92 21.91 -1.28
N ILE A 102 -6.98 22.25 -2.01
CA ILE A 102 -7.25 21.73 -3.36
C ILE A 102 -6.12 22.11 -4.33
N LYS A 103 -5.66 23.37 -4.31
CA LYS A 103 -4.51 23.81 -5.13
C LYS A 103 -3.26 23.00 -4.83
N THR A 104 -2.92 22.83 -3.57
CA THR A 104 -1.75 22.07 -3.11
C THR A 104 -1.86 20.60 -3.55
N ALA A 105 -3.04 19.98 -3.39
CA ALA A 105 -3.32 18.63 -3.87
C ALA A 105 -3.11 18.50 -5.39
N ALA A 106 -3.65 19.42 -6.17
CA ALA A 106 -3.53 19.43 -7.62
C ALA A 106 -2.06 19.55 -8.08
N LEU A 107 -1.27 20.41 -7.44
CA LEU A 107 0.17 20.55 -7.72
C LEU A 107 0.95 19.27 -7.38
N THR A 108 0.65 18.64 -6.24
CA THR A 108 1.25 17.38 -5.80
C THR A 108 0.92 16.23 -6.75
N GLN A 109 -0.35 16.11 -7.16
CA GLN A 109 -0.81 15.04 -8.04
C GLN A 109 -0.31 15.18 -9.48
N LYS A 110 -0.12 16.40 -9.96
CA LYS A 110 0.45 16.69 -11.29
C LYS A 110 1.77 15.95 -11.53
N THR A 111 2.58 15.79 -10.51
CA THR A 111 3.89 15.14 -10.55
C THR A 111 3.89 13.70 -10.02
N GLY A 112 2.71 13.16 -9.68
CA GLY A 112 2.51 11.75 -9.35
C GLY A 112 2.43 11.42 -7.86
N GLY A 113 2.36 12.44 -6.97
CA GLY A 113 2.14 12.24 -5.52
C GLY A 113 0.72 11.78 -5.21
N GLY A 114 0.58 10.91 -4.21
CA GLY A 114 -0.69 10.53 -3.60
C GLY A 114 -0.97 11.37 -2.36
N THR A 115 -2.19 11.84 -2.18
CA THR A 115 -2.57 12.81 -1.14
C THR A 115 -3.57 12.24 -0.15
N GLY A 116 -3.40 12.59 1.13
CA GLY A 116 -4.34 12.24 2.19
C GLY A 116 -4.82 13.47 2.95
N PHE A 117 -6.06 13.41 3.43
CA PHE A 117 -6.76 14.50 4.05
C PHE A 117 -7.58 14.03 5.25
N ASP A 118 -7.52 14.78 6.34
CA ASP A 118 -8.45 14.67 7.46
C ASP A 118 -9.51 15.76 7.33
N PHE A 119 -10.76 15.36 7.11
CA PHE A 119 -11.90 16.27 6.98
C PHE A 119 -12.63 16.52 8.31
N SER A 120 -12.11 16.04 9.43
CA SER A 120 -12.78 16.09 10.73
C SER A 120 -12.96 17.51 11.29
N LYS A 121 -12.18 18.47 10.78
CA LYS A 121 -12.33 19.90 11.15
C LYS A 121 -13.44 20.61 10.40
N ILE A 122 -13.92 20.06 9.28
CA ILE A 122 -15.03 20.65 8.52
C ILE A 122 -16.31 20.55 9.33
N ARG A 123 -17.00 21.67 9.50
CA ARG A 123 -18.29 21.71 10.20
C ARG A 123 -19.32 20.77 9.56
N PRO A 124 -20.19 20.13 10.38
CA PRO A 124 -21.19 19.22 9.86
C PRO A 124 -22.21 19.94 8.96
N GLU A 125 -22.85 19.17 8.07
CA GLU A 125 -23.93 19.63 7.21
C GLU A 125 -25.06 20.29 8.04
N GLY A 126 -25.59 21.42 7.55
CA GLY A 126 -26.66 22.16 8.21
C GLY A 126 -26.23 22.97 9.43
N PHE A 127 -24.94 23.05 9.76
CA PHE A 127 -24.47 23.89 10.86
C PHE A 127 -24.71 25.36 10.51
N THR A 128 -25.50 26.05 11.35
CA THR A 128 -25.89 27.45 11.12
C THR A 128 -24.75 28.40 11.46
N ILE A 129 -24.38 29.26 10.52
CA ILE A 129 -23.42 30.35 10.75
C ILE A 129 -24.22 31.59 11.21
N SER A 130 -23.72 32.31 12.22
CA SER A 130 -24.39 33.43 12.87
C SER A 130 -24.77 34.59 11.94
N CYS A 131 -24.30 34.64 10.71
CA CYS A 131 -24.54 35.68 9.71
C CYS A 131 -25.34 35.24 8.47
N GLY A 132 -25.86 34.00 8.43
CA GLY A 132 -26.64 33.50 7.30
C GLY A 132 -27.76 32.54 7.71
N ASN A 133 -28.80 32.44 6.89
CA ASN A 133 -29.92 31.51 7.08
C ASN A 133 -29.63 30.10 6.52
N ASP A 134 -28.54 29.93 5.75
CA ASP A 134 -28.18 28.67 5.10
C ASP A 134 -27.14 27.92 5.93
N GLY A 135 -27.31 26.61 6.07
CA GLY A 135 -26.36 25.73 6.75
C GLY A 135 -25.14 25.41 5.91
N THR A 136 -24.08 24.93 6.56
CA THR A 136 -22.86 24.41 5.90
C THR A 136 -23.13 23.13 5.11
N SER A 137 -22.28 22.85 4.11
CA SER A 137 -22.46 21.69 3.21
C SER A 137 -21.88 20.38 3.75
N GLY A 138 -21.08 20.43 4.83
CA GLY A 138 -20.47 19.27 5.44
C GLY A 138 -19.25 18.67 4.69
N PRO A 139 -18.55 17.71 5.31
CA PRO A 139 -17.29 17.15 4.77
C PRO A 139 -17.46 16.42 3.44
N VAL A 140 -18.55 15.68 3.23
CA VAL A 140 -18.76 14.91 1.99
C VAL A 140 -18.91 15.83 0.78
N ALA A 141 -19.58 16.97 0.92
CA ALA A 141 -19.69 17.95 -0.15
C ALA A 141 -18.32 18.61 -0.48
N VAL A 142 -17.53 18.91 0.55
CA VAL A 142 -16.15 19.40 0.37
C VAL A 142 -15.29 18.36 -0.37
N MET A 143 -15.38 17.09 -0.01
CA MET A 143 -14.66 16.01 -0.69
C MET A 143 -14.99 15.91 -2.18
N LYS A 144 -16.22 16.20 -2.60
CA LYS A 144 -16.60 16.22 -4.02
C LYS A 144 -15.79 17.25 -4.82
N LEU A 145 -15.47 18.42 -4.23
CA LEU A 145 -14.60 19.41 -4.89
C LEU A 145 -13.20 18.86 -5.13
N PHE A 146 -12.62 18.18 -4.14
CA PHE A 146 -11.31 17.51 -4.28
C PHE A 146 -11.37 16.40 -5.33
N ASN A 147 -12.44 15.62 -5.38
CA ASN A 147 -12.63 14.56 -6.36
C ASN A 147 -12.63 15.09 -7.79
N GLU A 148 -13.40 16.16 -8.05
CA GLU A 148 -13.45 16.80 -9.36
C GLU A 148 -12.11 17.43 -9.76
N ALA A 149 -11.44 18.11 -8.83
CA ALA A 149 -10.09 18.64 -9.09
C ALA A 149 -9.10 17.53 -9.47
N THR A 150 -9.14 16.39 -8.77
CA THR A 150 -8.30 15.22 -9.07
C THR A 150 -8.61 14.63 -10.45
N GLU A 151 -9.89 14.57 -10.84
CA GLU A 151 -10.29 14.06 -12.17
C GLU A 151 -9.76 14.93 -13.30
N ILE A 152 -9.73 16.25 -13.12
CA ILE A 152 -9.17 17.20 -14.09
C ILE A 152 -7.65 17.03 -14.21
N VAL A 153 -6.93 16.96 -13.07
CA VAL A 153 -5.46 16.83 -13.04
C VAL A 153 -5.00 15.50 -13.65
N LYS A 154 -5.75 14.44 -13.51
CA LYS A 154 -5.51 13.12 -14.10
C LYS A 154 -5.29 13.18 -15.63
N GLN A 155 -5.89 14.13 -16.32
CA GLN A 155 -5.73 14.29 -17.78
C GLN A 155 -4.35 14.81 -18.18
N PHE A 156 -3.58 15.38 -17.25
CA PHE A 156 -2.28 15.99 -17.51
C PHE A 156 -1.09 15.12 -17.10
N GLY A 157 -1.32 14.02 -16.32
CA GLY A 157 -0.26 13.22 -15.73
C GLY A 157 -0.16 11.79 -16.27
N ARG A 158 1.01 11.18 -16.17
CA ARG A 158 1.26 9.75 -16.49
C ARG A 158 0.74 8.78 -15.41
N ARG A 159 0.41 9.29 -14.23
CA ARG A 159 -0.15 8.54 -13.09
C ARG A 159 -1.46 9.19 -12.66
N ARG A 160 -2.48 8.37 -12.42
CA ARG A 160 -3.76 8.85 -11.87
C ARG A 160 -3.53 9.34 -10.44
N GLY A 161 -4.02 10.53 -10.10
CA GLY A 161 -4.09 11.01 -8.72
C GLY A 161 -4.98 10.09 -7.87
N ALA A 162 -4.61 9.94 -6.61
CA ALA A 162 -5.39 9.19 -5.63
C ALA A 162 -5.41 9.95 -4.31
N ASN A 163 -6.56 9.94 -3.66
CA ASN A 163 -6.82 10.60 -2.39
C ASN A 163 -7.17 9.58 -1.30
N MET A 164 -6.78 9.88 -0.06
CA MET A 164 -7.37 9.31 1.15
C MET A 164 -8.23 10.38 1.82
N GLY A 165 -9.51 10.08 2.03
CA GLY A 165 -10.40 10.89 2.86
C GLY A 165 -10.60 10.21 4.20
N ILE A 166 -10.34 10.94 5.28
CA ILE A 166 -10.46 10.46 6.65
C ILE A 166 -11.47 11.31 7.38
N LEU A 167 -12.32 10.66 8.20
CA LEU A 167 -13.20 11.32 9.13
C LEU A 167 -13.13 10.62 10.49
N ASP A 168 -13.06 11.44 11.56
CA ASP A 168 -13.11 10.94 12.93
C ASP A 168 -14.49 10.33 13.23
N VAL A 169 -14.49 9.20 13.93
CA VAL A 169 -15.71 8.47 14.30
C VAL A 169 -16.70 9.28 15.14
N SER A 170 -16.24 10.38 15.77
CA SER A 170 -17.06 11.27 16.58
C SER A 170 -17.73 12.39 15.76
N HIS A 171 -17.42 12.52 14.47
CA HIS A 171 -17.98 13.58 13.63
C HIS A 171 -19.51 13.40 13.44
N ASN A 172 -20.27 14.49 13.43
CA ASN A 172 -21.73 14.43 13.30
C ASN A 172 -22.20 13.83 11.97
N ASP A 173 -21.41 13.99 10.90
CA ASP A 173 -21.70 13.46 9.56
C ASP A 173 -21.08 12.08 9.30
N ILE A 174 -20.66 11.38 10.34
CA ILE A 174 -19.95 10.10 10.18
C ILE A 174 -20.75 9.08 9.35
N LEU A 175 -22.07 9.02 9.51
CA LEU A 175 -22.90 8.09 8.74
C LEU A 175 -22.98 8.47 7.26
N SER A 176 -23.08 9.77 6.96
CA SER A 176 -23.05 10.27 5.57
C SER A 176 -21.71 9.97 4.90
N PHE A 177 -20.60 10.13 5.64
CA PHE A 177 -19.26 9.79 5.17
C PHE A 177 -19.11 8.30 4.89
N ILE A 178 -19.51 7.42 5.80
CA ILE A 178 -19.45 5.96 5.61
C ILE A 178 -20.24 5.54 4.35
N ARG A 179 -21.37 6.19 4.09
CA ARG A 179 -22.25 5.88 2.96
C ARG A 179 -21.85 6.59 1.65
N ALA A 180 -20.88 7.51 1.68
CA ALA A 180 -20.55 8.37 0.54
C ALA A 180 -20.17 7.64 -0.75
N LYS A 181 -19.70 6.38 -0.64
CA LYS A 181 -19.36 5.51 -1.78
C LYS A 181 -20.29 4.29 -1.94
N HIS A 182 -21.45 4.29 -1.30
CA HIS A 182 -22.42 3.20 -1.49
C HIS A 182 -23.02 3.15 -2.90
N VAL A 183 -22.96 4.25 -3.64
CA VAL A 183 -23.26 4.31 -5.06
C VAL A 183 -21.95 4.19 -5.84
N GLU A 184 -21.89 3.23 -6.76
CA GLU A 184 -20.69 3.01 -7.56
C GLU A 184 -20.38 4.22 -8.46
N GLY A 185 -19.11 4.64 -8.49
CA GLY A 185 -18.65 5.82 -9.22
C GLY A 185 -18.56 7.09 -8.38
N GLU A 186 -19.27 7.20 -7.26
CA GLU A 186 -19.14 8.35 -6.35
C GLU A 186 -17.74 8.37 -5.70
N LEU A 187 -17.14 9.55 -5.60
CA LEU A 187 -15.79 9.78 -5.05
C LEU A 187 -14.74 8.78 -5.58
N SER A 188 -14.75 8.52 -6.89
CA SER A 188 -13.95 7.47 -7.53
C SER A 188 -12.43 7.64 -7.39
N ASN A 189 -11.97 8.86 -7.04
CA ASN A 189 -10.56 9.17 -6.81
C ASN A 189 -10.19 9.14 -5.30
N PHE A 190 -11.14 8.78 -4.43
CA PHE A 190 -10.92 8.63 -2.99
C PHE A 190 -10.95 7.18 -2.53
N ASN A 191 -10.04 6.84 -1.63
CA ASN A 191 -10.21 5.80 -0.63
C ASN A 191 -10.74 6.47 0.63
N LEU A 192 -11.70 5.87 1.31
CA LEU A 192 -12.26 6.40 2.55
C LEU A 192 -11.79 5.55 3.74
N SER A 193 -11.48 6.21 4.87
CA SER A 193 -11.20 5.52 6.12
C SER A 193 -11.82 6.27 7.31
N VAL A 194 -12.34 5.52 8.26
CA VAL A 194 -12.80 6.06 9.54
C VAL A 194 -11.66 5.97 10.55
N MET A 195 -11.34 7.08 11.21
CA MET A 195 -10.38 7.12 12.29
C MET A 195 -11.08 6.80 13.60
N VAL A 196 -10.64 5.74 14.30
CA VAL A 196 -11.25 5.28 15.55
C VAL A 196 -10.22 5.23 16.69
N PRO A 197 -10.55 5.75 17.89
CA PRO A 197 -9.71 5.61 19.07
C PRO A 197 -9.90 4.25 19.75
N ASP A 198 -8.94 3.85 20.59
CA ASP A 198 -9.00 2.62 21.41
C ASP A 198 -10.29 2.57 22.25
N ALA A 199 -10.71 3.70 22.85
CA ALA A 199 -11.92 3.79 23.64
C ALA A 199 -13.21 3.35 22.88
N PHE A 200 -13.30 3.65 21.58
CA PHE A 200 -14.40 3.18 20.74
C PHE A 200 -14.34 1.66 20.55
N MET A 201 -13.15 1.14 20.24
CA MET A 201 -12.97 -0.29 20.00
C MET A 201 -13.13 -1.14 21.27
N GLU A 202 -12.77 -0.61 22.45
CA GLU A 202 -13.02 -1.24 23.75
C GLU A 202 -14.52 -1.42 24.02
N LEU A 203 -15.34 -0.42 23.68
CA LEU A 203 -16.80 -0.53 23.81
C LEU A 203 -17.38 -1.57 22.83
N VAL A 204 -16.85 -1.61 21.60
CA VAL A 204 -17.24 -2.63 20.60
C VAL A 204 -16.89 -4.04 21.11
N GLU A 205 -15.67 -4.24 21.62
CA GLU A 205 -15.22 -5.53 22.16
C GLU A 205 -16.04 -5.96 23.37
N ALA A 206 -16.31 -5.03 24.30
CA ALA A 206 -17.12 -5.27 25.48
C ALA A 206 -18.62 -5.46 25.19
N ASN A 207 -19.03 -5.43 23.91
CA ASN A 207 -20.42 -5.47 23.44
C ASN A 207 -21.32 -4.39 24.09
N LYS A 208 -20.74 -3.22 24.39
CA LYS A 208 -21.45 -2.04 24.92
C LYS A 208 -21.97 -1.17 23.76
N VAL A 209 -22.68 -1.79 22.85
CA VAL A 209 -23.12 -1.18 21.58
C VAL A 209 -24.20 -0.11 21.74
N ASP A 210 -24.93 -0.12 22.87
CA ASP A 210 -25.99 0.88 23.18
C ASP A 210 -25.43 2.16 23.80
N GLU A 211 -24.16 2.21 24.16
CA GLU A 211 -23.51 3.40 24.67
C GLU A 211 -23.52 4.52 23.63
N VAL A 212 -23.94 5.71 24.05
CA VAL A 212 -23.95 6.89 23.18
C VAL A 212 -22.52 7.38 22.97
N TRP A 213 -22.03 7.27 21.74
CA TRP A 213 -20.69 7.77 21.35
C TRP A 213 -20.72 9.26 21.02
N ASN A 214 -21.59 9.65 20.09
CA ASN A 214 -21.76 11.05 19.74
C ASN A 214 -22.99 11.64 20.48
N ARG A 215 -22.74 12.48 21.46
CA ARG A 215 -23.80 13.10 22.30
C ARG A 215 -24.65 14.13 21.56
N GLN A 216 -24.12 14.75 20.51
CA GLN A 216 -24.86 15.78 19.75
C GLN A 216 -25.92 15.15 18.85
N THR A 217 -25.61 14.03 18.24
CA THR A 217 -26.51 13.31 17.33
C THR A 217 -27.26 12.16 18.00
N GLY A 218 -26.84 11.74 19.21
CA GLY A 218 -27.38 10.58 19.90
C GLY A 218 -26.94 9.24 19.30
N MET A 219 -25.99 9.23 18.37
CA MET A 219 -25.49 7.98 17.75
C MET A 219 -24.76 7.12 18.77
N THR A 220 -25.14 5.84 18.80
CA THR A 220 -24.48 4.85 19.66
C THR A 220 -23.28 4.21 18.95
N VAL A 221 -22.40 3.57 19.73
CA VAL A 221 -21.29 2.75 19.21
C VAL A 221 -21.79 1.74 18.19
N GLY A 222 -22.89 1.04 18.50
CA GLY A 222 -23.50 0.04 17.62
C GLY A 222 -24.03 0.62 16.31
N ASN A 223 -24.63 1.81 16.33
CA ASN A 223 -25.10 2.46 15.11
C ASN A 223 -23.93 2.72 14.15
N ILE A 224 -22.85 3.31 14.65
CA ILE A 224 -21.69 3.68 13.82
C ILE A 224 -20.95 2.42 13.36
N PHE A 225 -20.65 1.48 14.28
CA PHE A 225 -19.87 0.29 13.94
C PHE A 225 -20.61 -0.62 12.95
N SER A 226 -21.93 -0.76 13.08
CA SER A 226 -22.74 -1.54 12.14
C SER A 226 -22.71 -0.94 10.72
N GLU A 227 -22.72 0.39 10.60
CA GLU A 227 -22.62 1.06 9.30
C GLU A 227 -21.22 0.89 8.67
N ILE A 228 -20.14 0.95 9.48
CA ILE A 228 -18.78 0.64 9.00
C ILE A 228 -18.74 -0.79 8.44
N VAL A 229 -19.24 -1.77 9.20
CA VAL A 229 -19.29 -3.18 8.78
C VAL A 229 -20.14 -3.36 7.53
N GLU A 230 -21.30 -2.68 7.43
CA GLU A 230 -22.18 -2.68 6.26
C GLU A 230 -21.46 -2.17 5.01
N GLY A 231 -20.79 -1.02 5.12
CA GLY A 231 -20.05 -0.41 4.03
C GLY A 231 -18.92 -1.31 3.53
N ILE A 232 -18.11 -1.84 4.45
CA ILE A 232 -17.02 -2.79 4.11
C ILE A 232 -17.60 -4.03 3.40
N TRP A 233 -18.67 -4.61 3.93
CA TRP A 233 -19.31 -5.78 3.33
C TRP A 233 -19.84 -5.50 1.92
N LYS A 234 -20.39 -4.31 1.70
CA LYS A 234 -21.02 -3.89 0.45
C LYS A 234 -20.02 -3.65 -0.67
N ASN A 235 -18.95 -2.90 -0.41
CA ASN A 235 -17.99 -2.47 -1.44
C ASN A 235 -16.53 -2.36 -0.97
N GLY A 236 -16.19 -2.84 0.24
CA GLY A 236 -14.83 -2.79 0.78
C GLY A 236 -14.43 -1.43 1.36
N GLU A 237 -15.37 -0.49 1.50
CA GLU A 237 -15.13 0.84 2.08
C GLU A 237 -16.23 1.24 3.07
N PRO A 238 -15.88 2.03 4.10
CA PRO A 238 -14.56 2.61 4.38
C PRO A 238 -13.57 1.60 4.97
N GLY A 239 -12.25 1.87 4.85
CA GLY A 239 -11.24 1.26 5.70
C GLY A 239 -11.34 1.77 7.13
N ILE A 240 -10.55 1.21 8.03
CA ILE A 240 -10.45 1.66 9.42
C ILE A 240 -8.99 2.00 9.76
N LEU A 241 -8.79 3.09 10.51
CA LEU A 241 -7.50 3.52 11.03
C LEU A 241 -7.60 3.62 12.55
N PHE A 242 -6.63 3.05 13.28
CA PHE A 242 -6.61 3.01 14.73
C PHE A 242 -5.75 4.15 15.27
N TYR A 243 -6.40 5.22 15.71
CA TYR A 243 -5.78 6.49 16.09
C TYR A 243 -4.67 6.32 17.14
N ASP A 244 -4.95 5.63 18.24
CA ASP A 244 -4.00 5.49 19.33
C ASP A 244 -2.80 4.61 18.93
N ARG A 245 -3.03 3.61 18.03
CA ARG A 245 -1.97 2.76 17.51
C ARG A 245 -1.01 3.54 16.60
N ILE A 246 -1.55 4.45 15.78
CA ILE A 246 -0.76 5.35 14.94
C ILE A 246 0.06 6.31 15.83
N ASN A 247 -0.58 6.95 16.81
CA ASN A 247 0.06 7.99 17.62
C ASN A 247 1.01 7.44 18.70
N ARG A 248 0.85 6.20 19.13
CA ARG A 248 1.83 5.52 19.98
C ARG A 248 3.22 5.48 19.33
N ASP A 249 3.27 5.29 18.01
CA ASP A 249 4.50 5.19 17.24
C ASP A 249 4.84 6.51 16.50
N ASN A 250 4.27 7.64 16.93
CA ASN A 250 4.66 8.96 16.46
C ASN A 250 5.95 9.41 17.15
N PHE A 251 7.03 9.43 16.42
CA PHE A 251 8.37 9.79 16.95
C PHE A 251 8.57 11.30 17.15
N THR A 252 7.64 12.13 16.70
CA THR A 252 7.68 13.61 16.85
C THR A 252 6.39 14.14 17.50
N PRO A 253 6.02 13.66 18.73
CA PRO A 253 4.74 14.00 19.36
C PRO A 253 4.61 15.47 19.72
N ALA A 254 5.72 16.18 19.93
CA ALA A 254 5.73 17.61 20.17
C ALA A 254 5.19 18.45 19.00
N LEU A 255 5.22 17.91 17.77
CA LEU A 255 4.66 18.55 16.58
C LEU A 255 3.15 18.34 16.42
N GLY A 256 2.54 17.51 17.26
CA GLY A 256 1.12 17.21 17.25
C GLY A 256 0.82 15.74 16.96
N ASN A 257 -0.49 15.45 16.88
CA ASN A 257 -0.99 14.11 16.60
C ASN A 257 -1.16 13.89 15.09
N ILE A 258 -0.90 12.67 14.67
CA ILE A 258 -1.14 12.22 13.31
C ILE A 258 -2.62 11.85 13.18
N SER A 259 -3.33 12.47 12.23
CA SER A 259 -4.75 12.22 11.94
C SER A 259 -5.03 11.85 10.49
N ALA A 260 -3.99 11.76 9.65
CA ALA A 260 -4.15 11.40 8.25
C ALA A 260 -3.03 10.49 7.75
N THR A 261 -3.30 9.81 6.63
CA THR A 261 -2.35 8.96 5.91
C THR A 261 -2.41 9.25 4.42
N ASN A 262 -1.42 8.76 3.66
CA ASN A 262 -1.46 8.69 2.21
C ASN A 262 -2.60 7.77 1.70
N PRO A 263 -2.87 7.71 0.36
CA PRO A 263 -3.99 6.95 -0.19
C PRO A 263 -4.04 5.46 0.14
N CYS A 264 -2.89 4.82 0.37
CA CYS A 264 -2.80 3.38 0.65
C CYS A 264 -2.68 3.05 2.15
N GLY A 265 -2.59 4.07 3.02
CA GLY A 265 -2.62 3.93 4.47
C GLY A 265 -1.29 3.51 5.13
N GLU A 266 -0.20 3.35 4.36
CA GLU A 266 1.10 2.95 4.90
C GLU A 266 1.89 4.10 5.51
N GLU A 267 1.57 5.37 5.17
CA GLU A 267 2.29 6.54 5.67
C GLU A 267 1.37 7.47 6.49
N PRO A 268 1.17 7.19 7.77
CA PRO A 268 0.62 8.17 8.72
C PRO A 268 1.61 9.33 8.88
N LEU A 269 1.17 10.53 8.51
CA LEU A 269 2.01 11.73 8.46
C LEU A 269 1.34 12.91 9.15
N LEU A 270 2.15 13.84 9.64
CA LEU A 270 1.68 15.14 10.13
C LEU A 270 1.31 16.06 8.95
N PRO A 271 0.55 17.14 9.19
CA PRO A 271 0.20 18.11 8.17
C PRO A 271 1.42 18.64 7.40
N PHE A 272 1.31 18.67 6.06
CA PHE A 272 2.35 19.05 5.11
C PHE A 272 3.57 18.13 5.03
N GLU A 273 3.63 17.03 5.75
CA GLU A 273 4.69 16.06 5.56
C GLU A 273 4.53 15.28 4.26
N ALA A 274 5.68 14.94 3.67
CA ALA A 274 5.78 13.98 2.57
C ALA A 274 6.78 12.88 2.93
N CYS A 275 6.66 11.73 2.24
CA CYS A 275 7.53 10.59 2.47
C CYS A 275 8.01 9.98 1.16
N ASN A 276 9.32 9.69 1.11
CA ASN A 276 9.96 8.93 0.04
C ASN A 276 9.92 7.45 0.39
N LEU A 277 9.55 6.62 -0.58
CA LEU A 277 9.36 5.19 -0.40
C LEU A 277 10.31 4.37 -1.27
N GLY A 278 10.72 3.24 -0.73
CA GLY A 278 11.44 2.22 -1.48
C GLY A 278 11.18 0.82 -0.93
N SER A 279 11.43 -0.21 -1.73
CA SER A 279 11.12 -1.59 -1.34
C SER A 279 12.23 -2.55 -1.72
N ILE A 280 12.62 -3.39 -0.78
CA ILE A 280 13.58 -4.48 -0.93
C ILE A 280 12.84 -5.70 -1.51
N ASN A 281 13.38 -6.30 -2.57
CA ASN A 281 12.84 -7.52 -3.17
C ASN A 281 13.34 -8.76 -2.40
N LEU A 282 12.57 -9.19 -1.43
CA LEU A 282 12.90 -10.32 -0.55
C LEU A 282 13.18 -11.63 -1.29
N SER A 283 12.61 -11.81 -2.48
CA SER A 283 12.79 -13.03 -3.26
C SER A 283 14.25 -13.31 -3.65
N LEU A 284 15.11 -12.28 -3.65
CA LEU A 284 16.51 -12.37 -4.02
C LEU A 284 17.47 -12.68 -2.85
N PHE A 285 16.93 -12.80 -1.63
CA PHE A 285 17.72 -13.06 -0.42
C PHE A 285 17.71 -14.53 0.03
N VAL A 286 17.26 -15.45 -0.83
CA VAL A 286 17.22 -16.89 -0.53
C VAL A 286 18.22 -17.63 -1.42
N THR A 287 19.13 -18.35 -0.81
CA THR A 287 20.07 -19.29 -1.44
C THR A 287 20.02 -20.60 -0.66
N ASP A 288 19.88 -21.74 -1.36
CA ASP A 288 19.84 -23.08 -0.75
C ASP A 288 18.83 -23.18 0.42
N ARG A 289 17.64 -22.62 0.23
CA ARG A 289 16.57 -22.53 1.25
C ARG A 289 16.99 -21.83 2.55
N LYS A 290 17.94 -20.91 2.49
CA LYS A 290 18.38 -20.10 3.63
C LYS A 290 18.36 -18.62 3.28
N VAL A 291 18.01 -17.81 4.27
CA VAL A 291 18.01 -16.34 4.13
C VAL A 291 19.42 -15.82 4.33
N ASN A 292 19.87 -14.96 3.41
CA ASN A 292 21.12 -14.21 3.55
C ASN A 292 20.90 -12.93 4.38
N TRP A 293 21.00 -13.06 5.69
CA TRP A 293 20.74 -11.98 6.66
C TRP A 293 21.75 -10.83 6.56
N ASP A 294 23.03 -11.13 6.32
CA ASP A 294 24.07 -10.10 6.24
C ASP A 294 23.85 -9.20 5.02
N PHE A 295 23.56 -9.81 3.88
CA PHE A 295 23.25 -9.08 2.67
C PHE A 295 21.94 -8.26 2.81
N LEU A 296 20.91 -8.80 3.48
CA LEU A 296 19.68 -8.07 3.73
C LEU A 296 19.94 -6.81 4.56
N ARG A 297 20.75 -6.89 5.63
CA ARG A 297 21.12 -5.75 6.47
C ARG A 297 21.96 -4.71 5.73
N GLU A 298 22.89 -5.15 4.89
CA GLU A 298 23.69 -4.28 4.04
C GLU A 298 22.79 -3.48 3.08
N VAL A 299 21.91 -4.17 2.36
CA VAL A 299 20.98 -3.54 1.41
C VAL A 299 20.03 -2.57 2.13
N ALA A 300 19.50 -2.92 3.29
CA ALA A 300 18.64 -2.02 4.08
C ALA A 300 19.37 -0.73 4.46
N GLY A 301 20.65 -0.80 4.85
CA GLY A 301 21.46 0.39 5.13
C GLY A 301 21.64 1.29 3.90
N LYS A 302 22.04 0.69 2.75
CA LYS A 302 22.19 1.43 1.48
C LYS A 302 20.88 2.06 1.03
N ALA A 303 19.76 1.35 1.20
CA ALA A 303 18.43 1.85 0.85
C ALA A 303 18.01 3.05 1.71
N ILE A 304 18.29 3.05 3.02
CA ILE A 304 18.01 4.20 3.89
C ILE A 304 18.84 5.42 3.48
N ARG A 305 20.11 5.22 3.15
CA ARG A 305 20.97 6.31 2.65
C ARG A 305 20.42 6.90 1.35
N PHE A 306 19.99 6.06 0.43
CA PHE A 306 19.34 6.48 -0.80
C PHE A 306 18.07 7.32 -0.52
N LEU A 307 17.19 6.84 0.35
CA LEU A 307 15.93 7.52 0.69
C LEU A 307 16.15 8.84 1.44
N ASP A 308 17.17 8.93 2.31
CA ASP A 308 17.53 10.20 2.97
C ASP A 308 18.02 11.24 1.96
N TYR A 309 18.83 10.85 0.98
CA TYR A 309 19.32 11.75 -0.06
C TYR A 309 18.20 12.25 -0.97
N GLU A 310 17.21 11.41 -1.26
CA GLU A 310 16.03 11.83 -2.02
C GLU A 310 15.29 13.01 -1.38
N ILE A 311 15.33 13.17 -0.05
CA ILE A 311 14.68 14.30 0.64
C ILE A 311 15.30 15.62 0.22
N ASP A 312 16.63 15.64 0.06
CA ASP A 312 17.36 16.85 -0.31
C ASP A 312 17.26 17.16 -1.81
N GLU A 313 17.20 16.11 -2.67
CA GLU A 313 17.09 16.21 -4.12
C GLU A 313 15.64 16.42 -4.62
N ASN A 314 14.65 16.27 -3.74
CA ASN A 314 13.24 16.38 -4.10
C ASN A 314 12.84 17.83 -4.38
N ILE A 315 12.18 18.05 -5.53
CA ILE A 315 11.50 19.32 -5.83
C ILE A 315 10.08 19.25 -5.26
N TYR A 316 9.82 20.06 -4.26
CA TYR A 316 8.55 20.07 -3.55
C TYR A 316 7.52 20.95 -4.24
N PRO A 317 6.21 20.55 -4.26
CA PRO A 317 5.16 21.31 -4.94
C PRO A 317 4.86 22.67 -4.29
N VAL A 318 5.07 22.81 -2.97
CA VAL A 318 4.88 24.04 -2.21
C VAL A 318 5.91 24.12 -1.06
N PRO A 319 6.31 25.34 -0.63
CA PRO A 319 7.33 25.53 0.42
C PRO A 319 6.96 24.91 1.77
N GLU A 320 5.68 24.88 2.11
CA GLU A 320 5.19 24.31 3.38
C GLU A 320 5.49 22.81 3.48
N ILE A 321 5.35 22.09 2.37
CA ILE A 321 5.67 20.66 2.29
C ILE A 321 7.18 20.46 2.40
N GLU A 322 7.99 21.27 1.73
CA GLU A 322 9.43 21.22 1.84
C GLU A 322 9.89 21.41 3.29
N ALA A 323 9.39 22.47 3.93
CA ALA A 323 9.75 22.82 5.31
C ALA A 323 9.36 21.69 6.28
N ALA A 324 8.13 21.16 6.20
CA ALA A 324 7.65 20.10 7.07
C ALA A 324 8.41 18.78 6.85
N THR A 325 8.65 18.40 5.59
CA THR A 325 9.37 17.15 5.26
C THR A 325 10.83 17.22 5.71
N LYS A 326 11.55 18.30 5.43
CA LYS A 326 12.94 18.47 5.85
C LYS A 326 13.10 18.58 7.37
N ARG A 327 12.06 19.04 8.08
CA ARG A 327 12.05 19.16 9.54
C ARG A 327 12.11 17.81 10.25
N THR A 328 11.42 16.79 9.74
CA THR A 328 11.33 15.45 10.35
C THR A 328 12.08 14.37 9.56
N ARG A 329 12.33 14.58 8.28
CA ARG A 329 13.06 13.67 7.38
C ARG A 329 12.56 12.22 7.43
N LYS A 330 11.25 12.00 7.47
CA LYS A 330 10.66 10.66 7.46
C LYS A 330 10.89 9.98 6.11
N VAL A 331 11.25 8.69 6.14
CA VAL A 331 11.38 7.82 4.97
C VAL A 331 10.66 6.50 5.23
N GLY A 332 10.23 5.83 4.17
CA GLY A 332 9.49 4.57 4.26
C GLY A 332 10.18 3.45 3.48
N LEU A 333 11.13 2.75 4.12
CA LEU A 333 11.71 1.53 3.56
C LEU A 333 10.79 0.34 3.86
N GLY A 334 10.34 -0.34 2.81
CA GLY A 334 9.52 -1.54 2.90
C GLY A 334 10.09 -2.70 2.11
N VAL A 335 9.20 -3.63 1.80
CA VAL A 335 9.54 -4.89 1.11
C VAL A 335 8.55 -5.21 0.00
N MET A 336 8.97 -6.05 -0.94
CA MET A 336 8.16 -6.76 -1.93
C MET A 336 8.70 -8.18 -2.10
N GLY A 337 7.95 -9.06 -2.76
CA GLY A 337 8.41 -10.43 -3.03
C GLY A 337 8.39 -11.36 -1.82
N LEU A 338 7.57 -11.07 -0.78
CA LEU A 338 7.47 -11.93 0.40
C LEU A 338 7.00 -13.33 0.03
N HIS A 339 5.89 -13.45 -0.73
CA HIS A 339 5.37 -14.77 -1.08
C HIS A 339 6.36 -15.58 -1.92
N ASP A 340 7.06 -14.95 -2.87
CA ASP A 340 8.13 -15.61 -3.62
C ASP A 340 9.27 -16.09 -2.72
N MET A 341 9.65 -15.31 -1.70
CA MET A 341 10.64 -15.73 -0.71
C MET A 341 10.17 -16.97 0.04
N LEU A 342 8.92 -16.98 0.50
CA LEU A 342 8.33 -18.11 1.23
C LEU A 342 8.29 -19.37 0.36
N LEU A 343 7.89 -19.25 -0.90
CA LEU A 343 7.93 -20.37 -1.86
C LEU A 343 9.33 -20.94 -2.04
N LYS A 344 10.36 -20.09 -2.18
CA LYS A 344 11.76 -20.52 -2.28
C LYS A 344 12.26 -21.22 -1.02
N LEU A 345 11.72 -20.88 0.13
CA LEU A 345 12.01 -21.54 1.41
C LEU A 345 11.18 -22.82 1.62
N GLY A 346 10.12 -23.04 0.84
CA GLY A 346 9.18 -24.13 1.01
C GLY A 346 8.23 -23.92 2.20
N LEU A 347 7.90 -22.67 2.52
CA LEU A 347 7.05 -22.30 3.64
C LEU A 347 5.67 -21.87 3.15
N PRO A 348 4.56 -22.51 3.55
CA PRO A 348 3.22 -21.99 3.32
C PRO A 348 3.06 -20.60 3.93
N TYR A 349 2.37 -19.70 3.21
CA TYR A 349 2.22 -18.29 3.60
C TYR A 349 1.62 -18.10 5.01
N ASP A 350 0.67 -18.96 5.38
CA ASP A 350 -0.07 -18.93 6.65
C ASP A 350 0.53 -19.84 7.74
N SER A 351 1.73 -20.40 7.52
CA SER A 351 2.42 -21.22 8.51
C SER A 351 3.01 -20.38 9.65
N GLN A 352 3.12 -20.97 10.82
CA GLN A 352 3.75 -20.31 11.99
C GLN A 352 5.22 -19.95 11.72
N GLU A 353 5.91 -20.76 10.93
CA GLU A 353 7.28 -20.52 10.49
C GLU A 353 7.36 -19.28 9.60
N ALA A 354 6.41 -19.10 8.68
CA ALA A 354 6.33 -17.94 7.82
C ALA A 354 6.06 -16.66 8.63
N LEU A 355 5.16 -16.71 9.62
CA LEU A 355 4.86 -15.57 10.51
C LEU A 355 6.07 -15.15 11.35
N LYS A 356 6.79 -16.12 11.93
CA LYS A 356 8.04 -15.86 12.66
C LYS A 356 9.14 -15.29 11.77
N LEU A 357 9.24 -15.80 10.54
CA LEU A 357 10.18 -15.27 9.56
C LEU A 357 9.83 -13.83 9.18
N ALA A 358 8.56 -13.53 8.94
CA ALA A 358 8.05 -12.21 8.61
C ALA A 358 8.40 -11.17 9.70
N GLU A 359 8.16 -11.52 10.96
CA GLU A 359 8.54 -10.68 12.11
C GLU A 359 10.05 -10.42 12.14
N LYS A 360 10.86 -11.49 12.00
CA LYS A 360 12.32 -11.38 11.99
C LYS A 360 12.85 -10.58 10.80
N LEU A 361 12.24 -10.69 9.61
CA LEU A 361 12.63 -9.90 8.44
C LEU A 361 12.48 -8.41 8.72
N MET A 362 11.31 -7.99 9.22
CA MET A 362 11.07 -6.58 9.51
C MET A 362 11.93 -6.07 10.65
N GLU A 363 12.13 -6.87 11.71
CA GLU A 363 13.07 -6.57 12.80
C GLU A 363 14.47 -6.26 12.27
N GLN A 364 15.03 -7.13 11.42
CA GLN A 364 16.39 -6.98 10.87
C GLN A 364 16.51 -5.77 9.93
N ILE A 365 15.49 -5.52 9.11
CA ILE A 365 15.43 -4.34 8.23
C ILE A 365 15.38 -3.07 9.07
N THR A 366 14.50 -3.00 10.06
CA THR A 366 14.33 -1.81 10.92
C THR A 366 15.60 -1.56 11.75
N TRP A 367 16.20 -2.61 12.31
CA TRP A 367 17.46 -2.48 13.03
C TRP A 367 18.60 -1.94 12.14
N ALA A 368 18.75 -2.47 10.92
CA ALA A 368 19.74 -1.98 9.96
C ALA A 368 19.46 -0.51 9.54
N SER A 369 18.18 -0.17 9.36
CA SER A 369 17.73 1.19 9.06
C SER A 369 18.08 2.20 10.17
N ILE A 370 17.82 1.85 11.42
CA ILE A 370 18.18 2.67 12.59
C ILE A 370 19.70 2.87 12.65
N ARG A 371 20.47 1.81 12.45
CA ARG A 371 21.94 1.88 12.45
C ARG A 371 22.46 2.83 11.39
N GLU A 372 21.93 2.78 10.17
CA GLU A 372 22.36 3.67 9.10
C GLU A 372 21.90 5.11 9.32
N SER A 373 20.66 5.34 9.80
CA SER A 373 20.17 6.68 10.12
C SER A 373 21.01 7.34 11.21
N ARG A 374 21.48 6.59 12.21
CA ARG A 374 22.42 7.08 13.24
C ARG A 374 23.79 7.44 12.66
N LYS A 375 24.29 6.64 11.71
CA LYS A 375 25.53 6.94 11.00
C LYS A 375 25.38 8.22 10.19
N LEU A 376 24.28 8.38 9.46
CA LEU A 376 23.94 9.60 8.73
C LEU A 376 23.79 10.81 9.66
N ALA A 377 23.23 10.64 10.86
CA ALA A 377 23.17 11.71 11.87
C ALA A 377 24.57 12.16 12.30
N THR A 378 25.52 11.25 12.41
CA THR A 378 26.93 11.59 12.71
C THR A 378 27.59 12.31 11.54
N GLU A 379 27.30 11.91 10.29
CA GLU A 379 27.90 12.48 9.08
C GLU A 379 27.31 13.86 8.70
N LYS A 380 25.98 14.01 8.86
CA LYS A 380 25.21 15.14 8.30
C LYS A 380 24.36 15.91 9.34
N GLY A 381 24.40 15.51 10.59
CA GLY A 381 23.53 16.03 11.65
C GLY A 381 22.19 15.31 11.75
N SER A 382 21.58 15.39 12.92
CA SER A 382 20.22 14.86 13.18
C SER A 382 19.16 15.62 12.38
N PHE A 383 17.94 15.06 12.29
CA PHE A 383 16.82 15.83 11.76
C PHE A 383 16.51 17.03 12.68
N PRO A 384 16.03 18.17 12.15
CA PRO A 384 15.90 19.43 12.91
C PRO A 384 15.12 19.32 14.23
N GLU A 385 14.04 18.54 14.27
CA GLU A 385 13.18 18.38 15.48
C GLU A 385 13.61 17.20 16.37
N TYR A 386 14.86 16.76 16.27
CA TYR A 386 15.35 15.60 17.01
C TYR A 386 15.25 15.78 18.54
N GLU A 387 15.59 16.98 19.06
CA GLU A 387 15.62 17.25 20.51
C GLU A 387 14.24 17.11 21.17
N ASP A 388 13.16 17.37 20.42
CA ASP A 388 11.78 17.25 20.88
C ASP A 388 11.12 15.92 20.44
N SER A 389 11.91 14.98 19.95
CA SER A 389 11.44 13.66 19.51
C SER A 389 11.49 12.62 20.63
N SER A 390 10.88 11.46 20.39
CA SER A 390 10.97 10.31 21.30
C SER A 390 12.23 9.46 21.12
N TRP A 391 13.18 9.86 20.25
CA TRP A 391 14.43 9.17 20.07
C TRP A 391 15.45 9.50 21.15
N GLU A 392 16.01 8.49 21.82
CA GLU A 392 17.04 8.66 22.84
C GLU A 392 18.44 8.91 22.27
N LEU A 393 18.68 8.50 21.03
CA LEU A 393 19.98 8.60 20.35
C LEU A 393 19.85 9.38 19.06
N PRO A 394 20.87 10.16 18.65
CA PRO A 394 20.84 10.97 17.43
C PRO A 394 20.41 10.19 16.20
N MET A 395 19.40 10.69 15.50
CA MET A 395 18.82 10.12 14.29
C MET A 395 18.79 11.13 13.16
N ARG A 396 19.06 10.70 11.94
CA ARG A 396 18.93 11.53 10.73
C ARG A 396 17.47 11.63 10.27
N ASN A 397 16.65 10.62 10.57
CA ASN A 397 15.28 10.48 10.10
C ASN A 397 14.37 10.14 11.27
N ALA A 398 13.23 10.82 11.39
CA ALA A 398 12.27 10.60 12.47
C ALA A 398 11.54 9.25 12.36
N ALA A 399 11.25 8.78 11.14
CA ALA A 399 10.72 7.45 10.86
C ALA A 399 11.45 6.83 9.66
N LEU A 400 11.52 5.50 9.58
CA LEU A 400 12.41 4.79 8.65
C LEU A 400 11.71 3.75 7.79
N THR A 401 10.63 3.14 8.26
CA THR A 401 10.07 1.95 7.62
C THR A 401 8.57 2.04 7.44
N ALA A 402 8.10 1.61 6.26
CA ALA A 402 6.70 1.47 5.88
C ALA A 402 6.54 0.36 4.83
N VAL A 403 5.46 -0.35 4.82
CA VAL A 403 5.22 -1.38 3.79
C VAL A 403 4.22 -0.85 2.77
N ALA A 404 4.75 -0.40 1.63
CA ALA A 404 3.97 0.09 0.49
C ALA A 404 3.35 -1.06 -0.32
N PRO A 405 2.28 -0.81 -1.11
CA PRO A 405 1.64 -1.85 -1.92
C PRO A 405 2.49 -2.37 -3.09
N THR A 406 3.46 -1.62 -3.56
CA THR A 406 4.43 -1.94 -4.64
C THR A 406 3.84 -2.43 -5.98
N GLY A 407 2.56 -2.12 -6.26
CA GLY A 407 1.82 -2.72 -7.37
C GLY A 407 2.47 -2.61 -8.77
N THR A 408 3.26 -1.56 -9.02
CA THR A 408 3.94 -1.38 -10.31
C THR A 408 5.41 -1.79 -10.27
N ILE A 409 6.11 -1.46 -9.17
CA ILE A 409 7.56 -1.79 -9.06
C ILE A 409 7.78 -3.29 -8.87
N SER A 410 6.83 -4.02 -8.28
CA SER A 410 6.89 -5.48 -8.20
C SER A 410 6.78 -6.16 -9.58
N ILE A 411 6.00 -5.59 -10.51
CA ILE A 411 5.95 -6.04 -11.91
C ILE A 411 7.32 -5.86 -12.56
N LEU A 412 7.97 -4.70 -12.39
CA LEU A 412 9.33 -4.46 -12.88
C LEU A 412 10.34 -5.43 -12.27
N ALA A 413 10.19 -5.70 -10.98
CA ALA A 413 11.08 -6.60 -10.25
C ALA A 413 10.82 -8.09 -10.54
N GLY A 414 9.65 -8.41 -11.11
CA GLY A 414 9.25 -9.81 -11.38
C GLY A 414 8.97 -10.60 -10.09
N CYS A 415 8.33 -9.97 -9.09
CA CYS A 415 8.03 -10.59 -7.81
C CYS A 415 6.62 -10.23 -7.31
N SER A 416 6.15 -10.90 -6.26
CA SER A 416 4.88 -10.59 -5.58
C SER A 416 4.89 -9.19 -4.96
N ALA A 417 3.72 -8.55 -4.90
CA ALA A 417 3.58 -7.19 -4.41
C ALA A 417 3.61 -7.13 -2.88
N GLY A 418 4.44 -6.26 -2.32
CA GLY A 418 4.52 -6.02 -0.88
C GLY A 418 4.66 -7.32 -0.07
N ILE A 419 3.78 -7.44 0.90
CA ILE A 419 3.59 -8.66 1.70
C ILE A 419 2.31 -9.41 1.33
N GLU A 420 1.73 -9.11 0.17
CA GLU A 420 0.53 -9.81 -0.30
C GLU A 420 0.84 -11.24 -0.73
N PRO A 421 -0.05 -12.19 -0.46
CA PRO A 421 0.03 -13.50 -1.11
C PRO A 421 -0.34 -13.37 -2.60
N VAL A 422 0.12 -14.28 -3.42
CA VAL A 422 -0.25 -14.35 -4.83
C VAL A 422 -1.77 -14.47 -4.95
N PHE A 423 -2.39 -13.56 -5.70
CA PHE A 423 -3.85 -13.53 -5.87
C PHE A 423 -4.37 -14.72 -6.67
N SER A 424 -3.66 -15.07 -7.74
CA SER A 424 -3.94 -16.26 -8.56
C SER A 424 -2.65 -16.72 -9.23
N TRP A 425 -2.46 -18.03 -9.34
CA TRP A 425 -1.29 -18.65 -9.99
C TRP A 425 -1.37 -18.60 -11.51
N VAL A 426 -2.60 -18.51 -12.04
CA VAL A 426 -2.91 -18.42 -13.47
C VAL A 426 -4.01 -17.39 -13.66
N TYR A 427 -3.82 -16.42 -14.53
CA TYR A 427 -4.84 -15.39 -14.84
C TYR A 427 -4.77 -14.96 -16.30
N ARG A 428 -5.88 -14.49 -16.83
CA ARG A 428 -5.91 -13.86 -18.16
C ARG A 428 -5.81 -12.35 -18.03
N ARG A 429 -5.10 -11.76 -18.97
CA ARG A 429 -5.02 -10.31 -19.13
C ARG A 429 -5.42 -9.96 -20.56
N THR A 430 -6.38 -9.04 -20.68
CA THR A 430 -6.79 -8.47 -21.97
C THR A 430 -5.95 -7.23 -22.24
N GLN A 431 -5.28 -7.18 -23.39
CA GLN A 431 -4.60 -5.97 -23.86
C GLN A 431 -5.58 -5.00 -24.52
N THR A 432 -5.16 -3.74 -24.65
CA THR A 432 -5.89 -2.65 -25.31
C THR A 432 -6.26 -2.97 -26.78
N VAL A 433 -5.62 -3.98 -27.38
CA VAL A 433 -5.85 -4.44 -28.78
C VAL A 433 -6.73 -5.69 -28.86
N GLY A 434 -7.40 -6.08 -27.76
CA GLY A 434 -8.35 -7.21 -27.73
C GLY A 434 -7.71 -8.60 -27.70
N ARG A 435 -6.38 -8.74 -27.55
CA ARG A 435 -5.72 -10.05 -27.37
C ARG A 435 -5.72 -10.43 -25.89
N GLU A 436 -6.14 -11.65 -25.61
CA GLU A 436 -6.07 -12.26 -24.26
C GLU A 436 -4.83 -13.14 -24.15
N PHE A 437 -4.12 -13.02 -23.03
CA PHE A 437 -2.94 -13.84 -22.70
C PHE A 437 -3.19 -14.55 -21.37
N MET A 438 -2.83 -15.82 -21.32
CA MET A 438 -2.77 -16.58 -20.07
C MET A 438 -1.39 -16.34 -19.44
N LEU A 439 -1.37 -15.76 -18.26
CA LEU A 439 -0.16 -15.50 -17.46
C LEU A 439 -0.06 -16.55 -16.36
N VAL A 440 1.07 -17.22 -16.26
CA VAL A 440 1.35 -18.24 -15.25
C VAL A 440 2.46 -17.73 -14.34
N HIS A 441 2.25 -17.80 -13.03
CA HIS A 441 3.29 -17.41 -12.07
C HIS A 441 4.57 -18.22 -12.29
N PRO A 442 5.77 -17.59 -12.40
CA PRO A 442 7.00 -18.29 -12.78
C PRO A 442 7.35 -19.44 -11.86
N PHE A 443 7.19 -19.23 -10.54
CA PHE A 443 7.49 -20.28 -9.57
C PHE A 443 6.50 -21.46 -9.70
N PHE A 444 5.23 -21.20 -9.93
CA PHE A 444 4.24 -22.24 -10.19
C PHE A 444 4.61 -23.09 -11.41
N LYS A 445 5.01 -22.44 -12.50
CA LYS A 445 5.48 -23.16 -13.70
C LYS A 445 6.74 -23.95 -13.43
N ALA A 446 7.76 -23.33 -12.82
CA ALA A 446 9.03 -23.99 -12.54
C ALA A 446 8.85 -25.22 -11.63
N TYR A 447 7.83 -25.18 -10.77
CA TYR A 447 7.54 -26.26 -9.83
C TYR A 447 6.75 -27.41 -10.45
N PHE A 448 5.65 -27.12 -11.15
CA PHE A 448 4.73 -28.15 -11.67
C PHE A 448 5.11 -28.67 -13.06
N LYS A 449 5.61 -27.82 -13.97
CA LYS A 449 5.90 -28.25 -15.35
C LYS A 449 6.89 -29.43 -15.45
N PRO A 450 7.97 -29.51 -14.65
CA PRO A 450 8.88 -30.67 -14.68
C PRO A 450 8.33 -31.95 -14.05
N LYS A 451 7.29 -31.84 -13.22
CA LYS A 451 6.70 -32.97 -12.47
C LYS A 451 5.56 -33.65 -13.21
N LEU A 452 4.91 -32.95 -14.12
CA LEU A 452 3.69 -33.39 -14.77
C LEU A 452 3.92 -33.69 -16.26
N SER A 453 3.09 -34.56 -16.83
CA SER A 453 2.98 -34.67 -18.28
C SER A 453 2.48 -33.34 -18.89
N GLU A 454 2.70 -33.10 -20.17
CA GLU A 454 2.22 -31.89 -20.86
C GLU A 454 0.69 -31.77 -20.75
N ALA A 455 -0.04 -32.88 -20.93
CA ALA A 455 -1.49 -32.91 -20.83
C ALA A 455 -2.01 -32.61 -19.41
N ASP A 456 -1.36 -33.17 -18.38
CA ASP A 456 -1.71 -32.93 -16.97
C ASP A 456 -1.39 -31.48 -16.57
N TYR A 457 -0.26 -30.94 -17.05
CA TYR A 457 0.11 -29.56 -16.79
C TYR A 457 -0.89 -28.56 -17.44
N GLU A 458 -1.27 -28.78 -18.70
CA GLU A 458 -2.29 -27.96 -19.37
C GLU A 458 -3.63 -28.03 -18.64
N TRP A 459 -4.07 -29.23 -18.24
CA TRP A 459 -5.28 -29.42 -17.44
C TRP A 459 -5.19 -28.62 -16.12
N LEU A 460 -4.04 -28.67 -15.43
CA LEU A 460 -3.81 -27.96 -14.18
C LEU A 460 -3.90 -26.43 -14.38
N LEU A 461 -3.33 -25.92 -15.46
CA LEU A 461 -3.43 -24.49 -15.79
C LEU A 461 -4.88 -24.06 -16.04
N GLU A 462 -5.65 -24.82 -16.82
CA GLU A 462 -7.06 -24.54 -17.07
C GLU A 462 -7.89 -24.62 -15.79
N HIS A 463 -7.62 -25.61 -14.94
CA HIS A 463 -8.29 -25.77 -13.65
C HIS A 463 -8.05 -24.54 -12.76
N VAL A 464 -6.80 -24.15 -12.56
CA VAL A 464 -6.44 -22.99 -11.72
C VAL A 464 -6.98 -21.68 -12.33
N TYR A 465 -6.95 -21.53 -13.65
CA TYR A 465 -7.56 -20.37 -14.29
C TYR A 465 -9.08 -20.29 -14.04
N LYS A 466 -9.77 -21.43 -14.10
CA LYS A 466 -11.23 -21.50 -13.94
C LYS A 466 -11.70 -21.33 -12.49
N TYR A 467 -11.00 -21.97 -11.56
CA TYR A 467 -11.44 -22.07 -10.16
C TYR A 467 -10.61 -21.17 -9.20
N GLY A 468 -9.43 -20.74 -9.60
CA GLY A 468 -8.54 -19.86 -8.83
C GLY A 468 -7.79 -20.54 -7.67
N THR A 469 -7.91 -21.88 -7.57
CA THR A 469 -7.39 -22.64 -6.43
C THR A 469 -6.85 -24.01 -6.86
N LEU A 470 -5.99 -24.60 -6.04
CA LEU A 470 -5.57 -26.01 -6.10
C LEU A 470 -6.30 -26.86 -5.07
N GLN A 471 -7.04 -26.25 -4.14
CA GLN A 471 -7.60 -26.95 -2.97
C GLN A 471 -8.64 -28.00 -3.32
N ASP A 472 -9.32 -27.86 -4.46
CA ASP A 472 -10.35 -28.75 -4.97
C ASP A 472 -9.84 -29.79 -5.99
N VAL A 473 -8.52 -29.89 -6.22
CA VAL A 473 -7.92 -30.95 -7.04
C VAL A 473 -7.89 -32.25 -6.25
N GLU A 474 -8.73 -33.24 -6.65
CA GLU A 474 -8.86 -34.51 -5.94
C GLU A 474 -7.70 -35.48 -6.23
N ASN A 475 -7.07 -35.38 -7.42
CA ASN A 475 -5.99 -36.29 -7.84
C ASN A 475 -4.67 -35.93 -7.16
N SER A 476 -4.31 -36.68 -6.12
CA SER A 476 -3.08 -36.49 -5.33
C SER A 476 -1.79 -36.81 -6.10
N GLU A 477 -1.86 -37.51 -7.23
CA GLU A 477 -0.70 -37.73 -8.11
C GLU A 477 -0.36 -36.47 -8.92
N LEU A 478 -1.35 -35.60 -9.19
CA LEU A 478 -1.15 -34.34 -9.86
C LEU A 478 -0.75 -33.23 -8.88
N VAL A 479 -1.42 -33.15 -7.73
CA VAL A 479 -1.21 -32.13 -6.69
C VAL A 479 -1.30 -32.78 -5.32
N SER A 480 -0.18 -32.89 -4.63
CA SER A 480 -0.14 -33.43 -3.28
C SER A 480 -0.74 -32.47 -2.25
N GLU A 481 -1.04 -32.95 -1.04
CA GLU A 481 -1.50 -32.07 0.05
C GLU A 481 -0.42 -31.03 0.46
N GLU A 482 0.87 -31.36 0.33
CA GLU A 482 1.96 -30.43 0.54
C GLU A 482 1.98 -29.33 -0.52
N ASP A 483 1.73 -29.69 -1.79
CA ASP A 483 1.59 -28.71 -2.88
C ASP A 483 0.41 -27.78 -2.64
N LYS A 484 -0.75 -28.29 -2.21
CA LYS A 484 -1.92 -27.47 -1.87
C LYS A 484 -1.62 -26.49 -0.74
N GLN A 485 -0.89 -26.91 0.28
CA GLN A 485 -0.49 -26.02 1.38
C GLN A 485 0.45 -24.92 0.91
N LEU A 486 1.46 -25.27 0.09
CA LEU A 486 2.47 -24.33 -0.38
C LEU A 486 1.90 -23.30 -1.38
N PHE A 487 1.01 -23.73 -2.26
CA PHE A 487 0.43 -22.91 -3.33
C PHE A 487 -0.97 -22.38 -3.01
N ARG A 488 -1.21 -22.02 -1.76
CA ARG A 488 -2.44 -21.28 -1.41
C ARG A 488 -2.44 -19.91 -2.07
N SER A 489 -3.53 -19.58 -2.74
CA SER A 489 -3.78 -18.23 -3.26
C SER A 489 -4.35 -17.31 -2.16
N ALA A 490 -4.45 -16.02 -2.45
CA ALA A 490 -5.00 -15.06 -1.49
C ALA A 490 -6.41 -15.42 -0.98
N LEU A 491 -7.21 -16.10 -1.79
CA LEU A 491 -8.58 -16.53 -1.43
C LEU A 491 -8.64 -17.88 -0.71
N ASP A 492 -7.54 -18.65 -0.74
CA ASP A 492 -7.42 -19.93 0.00
C ASP A 492 -6.95 -19.72 1.44
N ILE A 493 -6.39 -18.54 1.73
CA ILE A 493 -5.85 -18.17 3.03
C ILE A 493 -6.97 -17.58 3.90
N ASP A 494 -7.09 -18.07 5.14
CA ASP A 494 -8.05 -17.53 6.10
C ASP A 494 -7.74 -16.05 6.44
N TRP A 495 -8.78 -15.25 6.64
CA TRP A 495 -8.64 -13.83 6.92
C TRP A 495 -7.81 -13.53 8.18
N LYS A 496 -7.80 -14.44 9.18
CA LYS A 496 -6.95 -14.30 10.37
C LYS A 496 -5.47 -14.37 10.01
N ALA A 497 -5.09 -15.31 9.14
CA ALA A 497 -3.71 -15.44 8.71
C ALA A 497 -3.23 -14.22 7.88
N HIS A 498 -4.10 -13.59 7.11
CA HIS A 498 -3.79 -12.30 6.48
C HIS A 498 -3.48 -11.22 7.52
N ILE A 499 -4.29 -11.13 8.60
CA ILE A 499 -4.08 -10.18 9.68
C ILE A 499 -2.82 -10.52 10.47
N ASP A 500 -2.56 -11.80 10.78
CA ASP A 500 -1.37 -12.25 11.50
C ASP A 500 -0.09 -11.94 10.74
N MET A 501 -0.09 -12.10 9.41
CA MET A 501 1.04 -11.71 8.57
C MET A 501 1.29 -10.19 8.63
N GLN A 502 0.24 -9.38 8.52
CA GLN A 502 0.36 -7.92 8.66
C GLN A 502 0.86 -7.54 10.05
N ALA A 503 0.35 -8.18 11.11
CA ALA A 503 0.77 -7.93 12.48
C ALA A 503 2.24 -8.31 12.72
N SER A 504 2.73 -9.40 12.11
CA SER A 504 4.12 -9.81 12.21
C SER A 504 5.08 -8.74 11.69
N PHE A 505 4.73 -8.08 10.57
CA PHE A 505 5.48 -6.93 10.08
C PHE A 505 5.27 -5.67 10.94
N GLN A 506 4.03 -5.40 11.40
CA GLN A 506 3.70 -4.16 12.11
C GLN A 506 4.44 -4.02 13.44
N ARG A 507 4.80 -5.11 14.11
CA ARG A 507 5.56 -5.08 15.38
C ARG A 507 6.88 -4.34 15.28
N HIS A 508 7.47 -4.29 14.10
CA HIS A 508 8.78 -3.65 13.86
C HIS A 508 8.72 -2.56 12.79
N CYS A 509 7.55 -2.28 12.21
CA CYS A 509 7.37 -1.22 11.20
C CYS A 509 7.02 0.11 11.90
N HIS A 510 7.80 1.17 11.62
CA HIS A 510 7.57 2.49 12.22
C HIS A 510 6.27 3.14 11.75
N ALA A 511 6.02 3.15 10.46
CA ALA A 511 4.79 3.69 9.86
C ALA A 511 3.71 2.59 9.72
N GLY A 512 2.85 2.68 8.74
CA GLY A 512 1.80 1.71 8.49
C GLY A 512 2.19 0.62 7.49
N ILE A 513 1.21 -0.23 7.19
CA ILE A 513 1.34 -1.33 6.25
C ILE A 513 0.13 -1.34 5.32
N SER A 514 0.39 -1.24 4.02
CA SER A 514 -0.64 -1.43 3.00
C SER A 514 -0.79 -2.92 2.71
N LYS A 515 -1.89 -3.50 3.17
CA LYS A 515 -2.25 -4.89 2.92
C LYS A 515 -3.77 -5.05 2.83
N THR A 516 -4.21 -5.87 1.89
CA THR A 516 -5.63 -6.24 1.75
C THR A 516 -5.92 -7.55 2.47
N ILE A 517 -6.95 -7.54 3.30
CA ILE A 517 -7.52 -8.77 3.87
C ILE A 517 -8.55 -9.30 2.87
N ASN A 518 -8.17 -10.31 2.11
CA ASN A 518 -9.06 -10.92 1.13
C ASN A 518 -10.03 -11.87 1.82
N MET A 519 -11.31 -11.70 1.53
CA MET A 519 -12.38 -12.57 2.03
C MET A 519 -13.18 -13.16 0.87
N PRO A 520 -13.66 -14.42 0.98
CA PRO A 520 -14.51 -15.02 -0.03
C PRO A 520 -15.86 -14.30 -0.15
N GLY A 521 -16.54 -14.42 -1.28
CA GLY A 521 -17.86 -13.82 -1.51
C GLY A 521 -18.94 -14.27 -0.50
N SER A 522 -18.74 -15.44 0.11
CA SER A 522 -19.60 -16.00 1.16
C SER A 522 -19.38 -15.38 2.55
N ALA A 523 -18.38 -14.51 2.73
CA ALA A 523 -18.10 -13.87 4.01
C ALA A 523 -19.31 -13.04 4.48
N ARG A 524 -19.65 -13.20 5.75
CA ARG A 524 -20.78 -12.52 6.40
C ARG A 524 -20.29 -11.23 7.08
N LYS A 525 -21.23 -10.36 7.41
CA LYS A 525 -20.94 -9.13 8.18
C LYS A 525 -20.27 -9.43 9.54
N GLU A 526 -20.64 -10.55 10.17
CA GLU A 526 -20.03 -11.00 11.43
C GLU A 526 -18.54 -11.34 11.26
N ASP A 527 -18.14 -11.90 10.14
CA ASP A 527 -16.74 -12.22 9.85
C ASP A 527 -15.91 -10.91 9.71
N ILE A 528 -16.49 -9.88 9.09
CA ILE A 528 -15.89 -8.53 9.01
C ILE A 528 -15.76 -7.89 10.39
N LYS A 529 -16.83 -7.93 11.20
CA LYS A 529 -16.82 -7.44 12.58
C LYS A 529 -15.70 -8.08 13.39
N GLN A 530 -15.59 -9.41 13.32
CA GLN A 530 -14.54 -10.16 14.02
C GLN A 530 -13.14 -9.77 13.50
N ALA A 531 -12.97 -9.57 12.19
CA ALA A 531 -11.70 -9.17 11.60
C ALA A 531 -11.26 -7.77 12.08
N LEU A 532 -12.17 -6.81 12.18
CA LEU A 532 -11.86 -5.46 12.69
C LEU A 532 -11.40 -5.49 14.14
N VAL A 533 -12.13 -6.22 15.00
CA VAL A 533 -11.76 -6.37 16.41
C VAL A 533 -10.44 -7.13 16.57
N TYR A 534 -10.25 -8.18 15.77
CA TYR A 534 -9.02 -8.98 15.79
C TYR A 534 -7.80 -8.16 15.36
N ALA A 535 -7.91 -7.37 14.28
CA ALA A 535 -6.85 -6.50 13.79
C ALA A 535 -6.43 -5.45 14.84
N TRP A 536 -7.42 -4.81 15.49
CA TRP A 536 -7.16 -3.89 16.59
C TRP A 536 -6.41 -4.57 17.75
N LYS A 537 -6.83 -5.78 18.17
CA LYS A 537 -6.15 -6.57 19.23
C LYS A 537 -4.72 -6.96 18.83
N GLN A 538 -4.47 -7.23 17.56
CA GLN A 538 -3.13 -7.54 17.06
C GLN A 538 -2.22 -6.28 16.97
N GLY A 539 -2.74 -5.09 17.28
CA GLY A 539 -1.98 -3.84 17.31
C GLY A 539 -1.73 -3.22 15.94
N LEU A 540 -2.53 -3.54 14.94
CA LEU A 540 -2.45 -2.91 13.62
C LEU A 540 -2.79 -1.42 13.70
N LYS A 541 -2.25 -0.63 12.77
CA LYS A 541 -2.53 0.81 12.62
C LYS A 541 -3.72 1.08 11.70
N GLY A 542 -4.06 0.14 10.84
CA GLY A 542 -5.19 0.24 9.94
C GLY A 542 -5.48 -1.09 9.25
N LEU A 543 -6.66 -1.18 8.64
CA LEU A 543 -7.12 -2.38 7.97
C LEU A 543 -7.97 -2.04 6.75
N THR A 544 -7.71 -2.75 5.65
CA THR A 544 -8.55 -2.75 4.45
C THR A 544 -9.01 -4.17 4.15
N ILE A 545 -10.34 -4.36 4.04
CA ILE A 545 -10.93 -5.66 3.73
C ILE A 545 -11.53 -5.60 2.33
N TYR A 546 -11.27 -6.62 1.53
CA TYR A 546 -11.90 -6.82 0.24
C TYR A 546 -12.63 -8.16 0.20
N ARG A 547 -13.97 -8.11 0.07
CA ARG A 547 -14.80 -9.29 -0.15
C ARG A 547 -14.99 -9.52 -1.65
N THR A 548 -14.72 -10.73 -2.11
CA THR A 548 -14.88 -11.09 -3.52
C THR A 548 -16.30 -10.82 -4.01
N GLY A 549 -16.41 -10.13 -5.16
CA GLY A 549 -17.70 -9.78 -5.76
C GLY A 549 -18.39 -8.56 -5.13
N SER A 550 -17.72 -7.83 -4.22
CA SER A 550 -18.27 -6.59 -3.63
C SER A 550 -18.20 -5.38 -4.57
N ARG A 551 -17.42 -5.43 -5.66
CA ARG A 551 -17.32 -4.37 -6.68
C ARG A 551 -17.57 -4.94 -8.07
N GLN A 552 -18.20 -4.15 -8.97
CA GLN A 552 -18.46 -4.55 -10.37
C GLN A 552 -17.19 -4.49 -11.24
N HIS A 553 -16.30 -3.54 -10.98
CA HIS A 553 -15.04 -3.40 -11.71
C HIS A 553 -13.87 -3.92 -10.88
N VAL A 554 -13.31 -5.06 -11.29
CA VAL A 554 -12.16 -5.71 -10.65
C VAL A 554 -10.98 -5.70 -11.61
N VAL A 555 -9.80 -5.28 -11.13
CA VAL A 555 -8.56 -5.21 -11.94
C VAL A 555 -8.05 -6.60 -12.33
N LEU A 556 -8.30 -7.61 -11.48
CA LEU A 556 -7.97 -9.02 -11.72
C LEU A 556 -9.25 -9.84 -11.60
N SER A 557 -9.66 -10.55 -12.65
CA SER A 557 -10.85 -11.41 -12.64
C SER A 557 -10.50 -12.85 -12.94
N LEU A 558 -11.02 -13.76 -12.13
CA LEU A 558 -11.14 -15.19 -12.44
C LEU A 558 -12.42 -15.40 -13.26
N GLN A 559 -12.45 -16.44 -14.12
CA GLN A 559 -13.63 -16.72 -14.96
C GLN A 559 -14.91 -16.93 -14.13
N LYS A 560 -14.78 -17.46 -12.91
CA LYS A 560 -15.89 -17.75 -11.98
C LYS A 560 -16.67 -16.49 -11.51
N PHE A 561 -16.13 -15.28 -11.70
CA PHE A 561 -16.74 -14.04 -11.23
C PHE A 561 -17.33 -13.16 -12.34
N LYS A 562 -17.46 -13.71 -13.56
CA LYS A 562 -18.06 -13.00 -14.71
C LYS A 562 -19.58 -13.20 -14.83
N ASN A 563 -20.26 -13.85 -13.86
CA ASN A 563 -21.72 -14.04 -13.83
C ASN A 563 -22.38 -13.19 -12.77
#